data_49049566d0f9e810cf8476d460a1bc40
#
_entry.id   49049566d0f9e810cf8476d460a1bc40
#
_cell.length_a   1.000
_cell.length_b   1.000
_cell.length_c   1.000
_cell.angle_alpha   90.00
_cell.angle_beta   90.00
_cell.angle_gamma   90.00
#
_symmetry.space_group_name_H-M   'P 1'
#
loop_
_entity.id
_entity.type
_entity.pdbx_description
1 polymer ?
#
loop_
_entity_poly.entity_id
_entity_poly.type
_entity_poly.pdbx_seq_one_letter_code
_entity_poly.pdbx_strand_id
1 'polypeptide(L)'
;MKEPTMLSNFNNDPNSFKNKYSFESRKSESKRIMERYPDRIPIIVEKSKNSDIKEIDKKKYLVPRDLTVGQFIFVIRKRIDLSSEQAIYIFINNKLIPKNFNMPI
;
A
#
# COMPACT_ATOMS: atom_id res chain seq x y z
N MET A 1 -17.81 8.73 8.96
CA MET A 1 -16.47 8.72 8.44
C MET A 1 -16.47 8.85 6.94
N LYS A 2 -15.40 9.34 6.37
CA LYS A 2 -15.45 9.78 4.97
C LYS A 2 -14.62 8.92 4.02
N GLU A 3 -14.47 7.64 4.33
CA GLU A 3 -13.67 6.72 3.51
C GLU A 3 -14.08 6.71 2.04
N PRO A 4 -15.38 6.66 1.68
CA PRO A 4 -15.73 6.64 0.27
C PRO A 4 -15.22 7.85 -0.48
N THR A 5 -15.30 9.04 0.15
CA THR A 5 -14.80 10.28 -0.45
C THR A 5 -13.28 10.25 -0.59
N MET A 6 -12.59 9.76 0.44
CA MET A 6 -11.13 9.63 0.41
C MET A 6 -10.68 8.68 -0.69
N LEU A 7 -11.37 7.56 -0.84
CA LEU A 7 -11.04 6.58 -1.87
C LEU A 7 -11.19 7.16 -3.26
N SER A 8 -12.25 7.93 -3.47
CA SER A 8 -12.51 8.59 -4.73
C SER A 8 -11.38 9.59 -5.06
N ASN A 9 -11.02 10.41 -4.08
CA ASN A 9 -9.94 11.38 -4.25
C ASN A 9 -8.60 10.71 -4.49
N PHE A 10 -8.35 9.60 -3.83
CA PHE A 10 -7.12 8.85 -3.99
C PHE A 10 -6.94 8.38 -5.43
N ASN A 11 -8.01 7.84 -6.04
CA ASN A 11 -7.97 7.37 -7.41
C ASN A 11 -7.80 8.48 -8.42
N ASN A 12 -8.19 9.70 -8.07
CA ASN A 12 -8.12 10.86 -8.96
C ASN A 12 -6.86 11.70 -8.76
N ASP A 13 -5.97 11.30 -7.85
CA ASP A 13 -4.75 12.03 -7.59
C ASP A 13 -3.78 11.85 -8.77
N PRO A 14 -3.42 12.94 -9.48
CA PRO A 14 -2.49 12.84 -10.61
C PRO A 14 -1.09 12.37 -10.20
N ASN A 15 -0.75 12.51 -8.93
CA ASN A 15 0.55 12.08 -8.42
C ASN A 15 0.55 10.64 -7.92
N SER A 16 -0.59 9.94 -7.99
CA SER A 16 -0.65 8.55 -7.60
C SER A 16 0.20 7.68 -8.54
N PHE A 17 0.67 6.56 -8.04
CA PHE A 17 1.48 5.64 -8.83
C PHE A 17 0.73 5.19 -10.09
N LYS A 18 -0.57 4.89 -9.97
CA LYS A 18 -1.38 4.47 -11.10
C LYS A 18 -1.53 5.54 -12.18
N ASN A 19 -1.51 6.81 -11.78
CA ASN A 19 -1.64 7.92 -12.73
C ASN A 19 -0.30 8.35 -13.31
N LYS A 20 0.79 8.13 -12.56
CA LYS A 20 2.14 8.47 -13.04
C LYS A 20 2.67 7.47 -14.06
N TYR A 21 2.29 6.21 -13.94
CA TYR A 21 2.80 5.14 -14.78
C TYR A 21 1.65 4.41 -15.44
N SER A 22 1.77 4.15 -16.74
CA SER A 22 0.75 3.43 -17.49
C SER A 22 0.58 2.01 -16.97
N PHE A 23 -0.56 1.41 -17.26
CA PHE A 23 -0.80 0.01 -16.91
C PHE A 23 0.27 -0.90 -17.51
N GLU A 24 0.62 -0.67 -18.77
CA GLU A 24 1.64 -1.47 -19.46
C GLU A 24 2.99 -1.37 -18.76
N SER A 25 3.38 -0.17 -18.36
CA SER A 25 4.63 0.04 -17.62
C SER A 25 4.61 -0.67 -16.26
N ARG A 26 3.50 -0.56 -15.52
CA ARG A 26 3.36 -1.21 -14.22
C ARG A 26 3.39 -2.73 -14.34
N LYS A 27 2.69 -3.26 -15.32
CA LYS A 27 2.63 -4.70 -15.58
C LYS A 27 4.00 -5.26 -15.96
N SER A 28 4.71 -4.58 -16.84
CA SER A 28 6.04 -4.98 -17.29
C SER A 28 7.03 -5.02 -16.13
N GLU A 29 7.04 -3.96 -15.31
CA GLU A 29 7.94 -3.87 -14.17
C GLU A 29 7.61 -4.93 -13.12
N SER A 30 6.34 -5.13 -12.82
CA SER A 30 5.90 -6.13 -11.87
C SER A 30 6.29 -7.55 -12.33
N LYS A 31 6.09 -7.83 -13.61
CA LYS A 31 6.47 -9.13 -14.18
C LYS A 31 7.97 -9.36 -14.06
N ARG A 32 8.77 -8.36 -14.39
CA ARG A 32 10.23 -8.45 -14.30
C ARG A 32 10.69 -8.75 -12.87
N ILE A 33 10.09 -8.07 -11.90
CA ILE A 33 10.44 -8.26 -10.49
C ILE A 33 10.05 -9.65 -10.03
N MET A 34 8.85 -10.10 -10.37
CA MET A 34 8.37 -11.42 -9.94
C MET A 34 9.13 -12.57 -10.60
N GLU A 35 9.63 -12.38 -11.81
CA GLU A 35 10.48 -13.36 -12.46
C GLU A 35 11.85 -13.45 -11.77
N ARG A 36 12.38 -12.32 -11.33
CA ARG A 36 13.66 -12.27 -10.64
C ARG A 36 13.55 -12.75 -9.20
N TYR A 37 12.43 -12.49 -8.54
CA TYR A 37 12.19 -12.84 -7.14
C TYR A 37 10.87 -13.60 -7.00
N PRO A 38 10.82 -14.87 -7.41
CA PRO A 38 9.54 -15.60 -7.47
C PRO A 38 8.87 -15.81 -6.11
N ASP A 39 9.63 -15.72 -5.02
CA ASP A 39 9.08 -15.87 -3.68
C ASP A 39 8.58 -14.56 -3.08
N ARG A 40 8.60 -13.48 -3.85
CA ARG A 40 8.25 -12.16 -3.36
C ARG A 40 7.17 -11.51 -4.20
N ILE A 41 6.50 -10.53 -3.60
CA ILE A 41 5.45 -9.75 -4.26
C ILE A 41 5.80 -8.28 -4.17
N PRO A 42 5.80 -7.55 -5.28
CA PRO A 42 5.99 -6.10 -5.25
C PRO A 42 4.70 -5.42 -4.85
N ILE A 43 4.80 -4.47 -3.92
CA ILE A 43 3.66 -3.73 -3.39
C ILE A 43 3.98 -2.25 -3.41
N ILE A 44 3.01 -1.45 -3.82
CA ILE A 44 3.07 0.00 -3.77
C ILE A 44 2.19 0.47 -2.62
N VAL A 45 2.78 1.27 -1.74
CA VAL A 45 2.08 1.86 -0.60
C VAL A 45 2.09 3.36 -0.76
N GLU A 46 0.92 3.96 -0.66
CA GLU A 46 0.78 5.40 -0.77
C GLU A 46 -0.09 5.92 0.37
N LYS A 47 0.23 7.14 0.81
CA LYS A 47 -0.59 7.83 1.80
C LYS A 47 -1.88 8.30 1.12
N SER A 48 -3.01 8.12 1.82
CA SER A 48 -4.26 8.70 1.35
C SER A 48 -4.14 10.23 1.33
N LYS A 49 -4.66 10.85 0.30
CA LYS A 49 -4.59 12.30 0.11
C LYS A 49 -5.18 13.07 1.29
N ASN A 50 -6.21 12.52 1.92
CA ASN A 50 -6.90 13.17 3.02
C ASN A 50 -6.37 12.78 4.40
N SER A 51 -5.32 11.95 4.44
CA SER A 51 -4.71 11.56 5.70
C SER A 51 -3.77 12.65 6.19
N ASP A 52 -3.74 12.83 7.50
CA ASP A 52 -2.82 13.76 8.15
C ASP A 52 -1.56 13.08 8.68
N ILE A 53 -1.38 11.79 8.39
CA ILE A 53 -0.16 11.11 8.79
C ILE A 53 1.03 11.62 7.98
N LYS A 54 2.21 11.37 8.52
CA LYS A 54 3.46 11.75 7.89
C LYS A 54 3.57 11.13 6.50
N GLU A 55 4.15 11.86 5.56
CA GLU A 55 4.38 11.37 4.22
C GLU A 55 5.30 10.14 4.25
N ILE A 56 5.00 9.15 3.42
CA ILE A 56 5.75 7.91 3.37
C ILE A 56 6.95 8.09 2.45
N ASP A 57 8.14 7.93 2.99
CA ASP A 57 9.38 8.09 2.22
C ASP A 57 9.67 6.89 1.32
N LYS A 58 9.22 5.70 1.73
CA LYS A 58 9.39 4.48 0.94
C LYS A 58 8.04 4.00 0.48
N LYS A 59 7.82 3.98 -0.82
CA LYS A 59 6.54 3.57 -1.42
C LYS A 59 6.58 2.18 -2.03
N LYS A 60 7.75 1.70 -2.43
CA LYS A 60 7.90 0.39 -3.09
C LYS A 60 8.42 -0.63 -2.09
N TYR A 61 7.71 -1.74 -1.97
CA TYR A 61 8.07 -2.83 -1.08
C TYR A 61 8.12 -4.14 -1.85
N LEU A 62 9.06 -4.99 -1.48
CA LEU A 62 9.18 -6.34 -2.03
C LEU A 62 9.09 -7.30 -0.85
N VAL A 63 7.93 -7.93 -0.69
CA VAL A 63 7.61 -8.71 0.51
C VAL A 63 7.47 -10.20 0.21
N PRO A 64 7.74 -11.07 1.20
CA PRO A 64 7.50 -12.51 1.02
C PRO A 64 6.04 -12.81 0.72
N ARG A 65 5.79 -13.83 -0.09
CA ARG A 65 4.43 -14.21 -0.48
C ARG A 65 3.55 -14.61 0.69
N ASP A 66 4.14 -15.15 1.73
CA ASP A 66 3.40 -15.62 2.90
C ASP A 66 3.24 -14.57 3.99
N LEU A 67 3.72 -13.35 3.75
CA LEU A 67 3.51 -12.25 4.69
C LEU A 67 2.02 -11.95 4.79
N THR A 68 1.49 -11.90 6.01
CA THR A 68 0.09 -11.56 6.21
C THR A 68 -0.13 -10.06 6.14
N VAL A 69 -1.38 -9.66 5.92
CA VAL A 69 -1.74 -8.24 5.92
C VAL A 69 -1.42 -7.61 7.27
N GLY A 70 -1.71 -8.31 8.37
CA GLY A 70 -1.40 -7.80 9.71
C GLY A 70 0.09 -7.55 9.91
N GLN A 71 0.91 -8.47 9.44
CA GLN A 71 2.37 -8.32 9.50
C GLN A 71 2.84 -7.14 8.65
N PHE A 72 2.24 -6.96 7.49
CA PHE A 72 2.60 -5.85 6.62
C PHE A 72 2.22 -4.51 7.26
N ILE A 73 1.07 -4.43 7.89
CA ILE A 73 0.65 -3.22 8.62
C ILE A 73 1.69 -2.87 9.69
N PHE A 74 2.18 -3.87 10.41
CA PHE A 74 3.22 -3.67 11.42
C PHE A 74 4.49 -3.08 10.81
N VAL A 75 4.90 -3.59 9.65
CA VAL A 75 6.06 -3.07 8.93
C VAL A 75 5.87 -1.59 8.55
N ILE A 76 4.69 -1.26 8.04
CA ILE A 76 4.37 0.11 7.65
C ILE A 76 4.37 1.04 8.86
N ARG A 77 3.77 0.61 9.98
CA ARG A 77 3.76 1.43 11.20
C ARG A 77 5.17 1.79 11.66
N LYS A 78 6.07 0.83 11.61
CA LYS A 78 7.46 1.07 11.99
C LYS A 78 8.14 2.03 11.03
N ARG A 79 7.85 1.90 9.76
CA ARG A 79 8.51 2.73 8.74
C ARG A 79 8.11 4.19 8.84
N ILE A 80 6.85 4.47 9.16
CA ILE A 80 6.38 5.85 9.27
C ILE A 80 6.40 6.38 10.70
N ASP A 81 6.91 5.58 11.63
CA ASP A 81 7.14 5.99 13.02
C ASP A 81 5.89 6.53 13.71
N LEU A 82 4.78 5.81 13.55
CA LEU A 82 3.55 6.16 14.26
C LEU A 82 3.64 5.74 15.71
N SER A 83 3.06 6.56 16.59
CA SER A 83 2.90 6.19 18.00
C SER A 83 1.92 5.03 18.12
N SER A 84 1.99 4.30 19.23
CA SER A 84 1.09 3.17 19.46
C SER A 84 -0.38 3.58 19.56
N GLU A 85 -0.63 4.85 19.85
CA GLU A 85 -1.98 5.39 19.99
C GLU A 85 -2.62 5.78 18.65
N GLN A 86 -1.80 5.99 17.63
CA GLN A 86 -2.30 6.37 16.32
C GLN A 86 -2.77 5.14 15.55
N ALA A 87 -3.97 5.22 15.00
CA ALA A 87 -4.51 4.16 14.17
C ALA A 87 -4.01 4.28 12.74
N ILE A 88 -3.90 3.14 12.07
CA ILE A 88 -3.60 3.10 10.65
C ILE A 88 -4.66 2.25 9.97
N TYR A 89 -5.14 2.73 8.83
CA TYR A 89 -6.13 2.03 8.01
C TYR A 89 -5.55 1.77 6.64
N ILE A 90 -5.71 0.55 6.16
CA ILE A 90 -5.20 0.13 4.85
C ILE A 90 -6.36 -0.12 3.91
N PHE A 91 -6.28 0.44 2.71
CA PHE A 91 -7.26 0.25 1.65
C PHE A 91 -6.61 -0.46 0.47
N ILE A 92 -7.24 -1.52 0.02
CA ILE A 92 -6.82 -2.24 -1.18
C ILE A 92 -8.00 -2.25 -2.13
N ASN A 93 -7.78 -1.77 -3.35
CA ASN A 93 -8.87 -1.63 -4.33
C ASN A 93 -10.07 -0.88 -3.76
N ASN A 94 -9.78 0.19 -3.03
CA ASN A 94 -10.78 1.07 -2.41
C ASN A 94 -11.63 0.38 -1.33
N LYS A 95 -11.13 -0.73 -0.78
CA LYS A 95 -11.81 -1.43 0.31
C LYS A 95 -10.95 -1.41 1.55
N LEU A 96 -11.57 -1.06 2.68
CA LEU A 96 -10.90 -1.06 3.97
C LEU A 96 -10.58 -2.50 4.38
N ILE A 97 -9.33 -2.73 4.79
CA ILE A 97 -8.89 -4.05 5.23
C ILE A 97 -8.71 -4.02 6.76
N PRO A 98 -9.29 -4.99 7.49
CA PRO A 98 -9.09 -5.08 8.94
C PRO A 98 -7.62 -5.26 9.28
N LYS A 99 -7.16 -4.54 10.32
CA LYS A 99 -5.75 -4.59 10.71
C LYS A 99 -5.30 -5.92 11.29
N ASN A 100 -6.25 -6.77 11.70
CA ASN A 100 -5.94 -8.11 12.23
C ASN A 100 -6.16 -9.21 11.19
N PHE A 101 -6.14 -8.86 9.93
CA PHE A 101 -6.35 -9.79 8.83
C PHE A 101 -5.17 -10.75 8.72
N ASN A 102 -5.43 -12.06 8.77
CA ASN A 102 -4.39 -13.08 8.81
C ASN A 102 -4.09 -13.73 7.46
N MET A 103 -4.76 -13.31 6.41
CA MET A 103 -4.51 -13.88 5.09
C MET A 103 -3.23 -13.34 4.49
N PRO A 104 -2.53 -14.13 3.65
CA PRO A 104 -1.37 -13.64 2.91
C PRO A 104 -1.72 -12.45 2.05
N ILE A 105 -0.79 -11.51 1.98
CA ILE A 105 -0.96 -10.33 1.19
C ILE A 105 -0.94 -10.68 -0.30
#